data_2f9edbac90296773340072e0ebc24a80
#
_entry.id   2f9edbac90296773340072e0ebc24a80
#
_cell.length_a   1.000
_cell.length_b   1.000
_cell.length_c   1.000
_cell.angle_alpha   90.00
_cell.angle_beta   90.00
_cell.angle_gamma   90.00
#
_symmetry.space_group_name_H-M   'P 1'
#
loop_
_entity.id
_entity.type
_entity.pdbx_description
1 polymer ?
#
loop_
_entity_poly.entity_id
_entity_poly.type
_entity_poly.pdbx_seq_one_letter_code
_entity_poly.pdbx_strand_id
1 'polypeptide(L)'
;MKEIRWSLLKSERLKRTRGASFEEIIQSKLIAVKKHPKKSNQNIMLFDSKGYIWVVPYVETENEIFLKTLYPSRSYTKQYKRGKIK
;
A
#
# COMPACT_ATOMS: atom_id res chain seq x y z
N MET A 1 4.77 -19.74 0.14
CA MET A 1 4.05 -18.50 -0.21
C MET A 1 3.45 -17.89 1.04
N LYS A 2 3.62 -16.57 1.22
CA LYS A 2 3.12 -15.90 2.41
C LYS A 2 1.68 -15.46 2.22
N GLU A 3 0.94 -15.51 3.30
CA GLU A 3 -0.45 -15.10 3.33
C GLU A 3 -0.53 -13.58 3.54
N ILE A 4 -1.39 -12.91 2.76
CA ILE A 4 -1.61 -11.47 2.95
C ILE A 4 -2.85 -11.29 3.81
N ARG A 5 -2.69 -10.53 4.90
CA ARG A 5 -3.76 -10.33 5.86
C ARG A 5 -3.91 -8.86 6.24
N TRP A 6 -5.09 -8.49 6.68
CA TRP A 6 -5.38 -7.14 7.15
C TRP A 6 -6.60 -7.16 8.04
N SER A 7 -6.83 -6.07 8.77
CA SER A 7 -8.01 -5.93 9.61
C SER A 7 -9.21 -5.53 8.75
N LEU A 8 -10.28 -6.31 8.80
CA LEU A 8 -11.50 -6.01 8.04
C LEU A 8 -12.15 -4.72 8.54
N LEU A 9 -12.15 -4.51 9.87
CA LEU A 9 -12.72 -3.28 10.44
C LEU A 9 -11.93 -2.06 9.97
N LYS A 10 -10.61 -2.18 9.94
CA LYS A 10 -9.80 -1.06 9.48
C LYS A 10 -10.01 -0.80 7.99
N SER A 11 -10.18 -1.86 7.20
CA SER A 11 -10.43 -1.73 5.77
C SER A 11 -11.71 -0.93 5.51
N GLU A 12 -12.77 -1.24 6.26
CA GLU A 12 -14.03 -0.49 6.14
C GLU A 12 -13.86 0.97 6.54
N ARG A 13 -13.12 1.21 7.63
CA ARG A 13 -12.88 2.58 8.08
C ARG A 13 -12.10 3.37 7.03
N LEU A 14 -11.09 2.74 6.45
CA LEU A 14 -10.27 3.40 5.41
C LEU A 14 -11.10 3.74 4.19
N LYS A 15 -12.03 2.85 3.81
CA LYS A 15 -12.92 3.14 2.68
C LYS A 15 -13.73 4.41 2.96
N ARG A 16 -14.25 4.57 4.17
CA ARG A 16 -15.04 5.74 4.52
C ARG A 16 -14.20 6.99 4.66
N THR A 17 -12.99 6.87 5.23
CA THR A 17 -12.19 8.06 5.56
C THR A 17 -11.21 8.46 4.47
N ARG A 18 -10.74 7.51 3.66
CA ARG A 18 -9.73 7.78 2.64
C ARG A 18 -10.17 7.41 1.23
N GLY A 19 -11.33 6.78 1.10
CA GLY A 19 -11.90 6.49 -0.19
C GLY A 19 -11.51 5.17 -0.81
N ALA A 20 -10.72 4.35 -0.12
CA ALA A 20 -10.34 3.05 -0.65
C ALA A 20 -10.16 2.04 0.47
N SER A 21 -10.46 0.77 0.19
CA SER A 21 -10.28 -0.33 1.11
C SER A 21 -9.02 -1.12 0.71
N PHE A 22 -8.55 -1.98 1.63
CA PHE A 22 -7.43 -2.87 1.28
C PHE A 22 -7.80 -3.76 0.10
N GLU A 23 -9.03 -4.29 0.10
CA GLU A 23 -9.47 -5.18 -0.96
C GLU A 23 -9.39 -4.51 -2.34
N GLU A 24 -9.77 -3.25 -2.41
CA GLU A 24 -9.72 -2.51 -3.67
C GLU A 24 -8.28 -2.25 -4.12
N ILE A 25 -7.43 -1.85 -3.18
CA ILE A 25 -6.07 -1.47 -3.53
C ILE A 25 -5.22 -2.67 -3.94
N ILE A 26 -5.34 -3.80 -3.25
CA ILE A 26 -4.53 -4.97 -3.62
C ILE A 26 -4.92 -5.57 -4.97
N GLN A 27 -6.09 -5.23 -5.49
CA GLN A 27 -6.50 -5.66 -6.83
C GLN A 27 -6.02 -4.71 -7.92
N SER A 28 -5.46 -3.56 -7.54
CA SER A 28 -4.93 -2.62 -8.50
C SER A 28 -3.50 -3.02 -8.88
N LYS A 29 -2.81 -2.17 -9.64
CA LYS A 29 -1.50 -2.53 -10.18
C LYS A 29 -0.38 -2.25 -9.17
N LEU A 30 0.33 -3.29 -8.77
CA LEU A 30 1.51 -3.13 -7.92
C LEU A 30 2.66 -2.55 -8.75
N ILE A 31 3.18 -1.41 -8.32
CA ILE A 31 4.25 -0.71 -9.03
C ILE A 31 5.61 -1.02 -8.44
N ALA A 32 5.74 -1.01 -7.12
CA ALA A 32 7.04 -1.18 -6.48
C ALA A 32 6.87 -1.61 -5.03
N VAL A 33 7.93 -2.21 -4.48
CA VAL A 33 8.03 -2.53 -3.06
C VAL A 33 9.30 -1.86 -2.56
N LYS A 34 9.20 -1.11 -1.47
CA LYS A 34 10.32 -0.36 -0.91
C LYS A 34 10.35 -0.50 0.60
N LYS A 35 11.49 -0.17 1.20
CA LYS A 35 11.57 -0.09 2.66
C LYS A 35 10.84 1.15 3.14
N HIS A 36 10.22 1.05 4.30
CA HIS A 36 9.56 2.20 4.91
C HIS A 36 10.64 3.25 5.25
N PRO A 37 10.42 4.52 4.89
CA PRO A 37 11.48 5.53 5.10
C PRO A 37 11.78 5.84 6.56
N LYS A 38 10.85 5.56 7.48
CA LYS A 38 11.02 5.91 8.89
C LYS A 38 11.01 4.72 9.83
N LYS A 39 10.37 3.61 9.45
CA LYS A 39 10.23 2.44 10.33
C LYS A 39 11.05 1.29 9.77
N SER A 40 12.11 0.93 10.49
CA SER A 40 13.06 -0.06 9.99
C SER A 40 12.48 -1.47 9.86
N ASN A 41 11.42 -1.78 10.60
CA ASN A 41 10.81 -3.10 10.56
C ASN A 41 9.60 -3.18 9.63
N GLN A 42 9.38 -2.15 8.82
CA GLN A 42 8.26 -2.14 7.88
C GLN A 42 8.74 -1.88 6.47
N ASN A 43 7.94 -2.36 5.53
CA ASN A 43 8.12 -2.07 4.11
C ASN A 43 6.86 -1.40 3.60
N ILE A 44 6.93 -0.88 2.39
CA ILE A 44 5.75 -0.29 1.75
C ILE A 44 5.58 -0.88 0.36
N MET A 45 4.32 -1.06 -0.03
CA MET A 45 3.95 -1.38 -1.41
C MET A 45 3.32 -0.14 -2.03
N LEU A 46 3.65 0.09 -3.29
CA LEU A 46 3.06 1.19 -4.06
C LEU A 46 2.14 0.61 -5.12
N PHE A 47 0.90 1.05 -5.11
CA PHE A 47 -0.10 0.59 -6.07
C PHE A 47 -0.60 1.76 -6.92
N ASP A 48 -0.80 1.49 -8.21
CA ASP A 48 -1.45 2.45 -9.10
C ASP A 48 -2.93 2.08 -9.17
N SER A 49 -3.77 2.93 -8.60
CA SER A 49 -5.21 2.78 -8.69
C SER A 49 -5.78 4.02 -9.35
N LYS A 50 -6.29 3.85 -10.56
CA LYS A 50 -6.91 4.94 -11.33
C LYS A 50 -5.97 6.12 -11.55
N GLY A 51 -4.69 5.83 -11.74
CA GLY A 51 -3.70 6.86 -12.03
C GLY A 51 -3.12 7.55 -10.81
N TYR A 52 -3.51 7.13 -9.62
CA TYR A 52 -2.99 7.69 -8.37
C TYR A 52 -2.24 6.62 -7.59
N ILE A 53 -1.11 7.01 -6.98
CA ILE A 53 -0.29 6.05 -6.25
C ILE A 53 -0.74 5.99 -4.78
N TRP A 54 -1.06 4.77 -4.34
CA TRP A 54 -1.43 4.48 -2.97
C TRP A 54 -0.30 3.75 -2.28
N VAL A 55 -0.01 4.14 -1.05
CA VAL A 55 1.06 3.54 -0.25
C VAL A 55 0.43 2.61 0.77
N VAL A 56 0.94 1.38 0.83
CA VAL A 56 0.44 0.37 1.77
C VAL A 56 1.61 -0.12 2.62
N PRO A 57 1.82 0.48 3.80
CA PRO A 57 2.82 -0.04 4.73
C PRO A 57 2.43 -1.41 5.25
N TYR A 58 3.39 -2.30 5.39
CA TYR A 58 3.14 -3.64 5.87
C TYR A 58 4.32 -4.16 6.69
N VAL A 59 4.04 -5.17 7.52
CA VAL A 59 5.08 -5.92 8.21
C VAL A 59 5.07 -7.34 7.68
N GLU A 60 6.24 -7.95 7.65
CA GLU A 60 6.39 -9.26 7.08
C GLU A 60 7.00 -10.21 8.10
N THR A 61 6.42 -11.41 8.25
CA THR A 61 6.97 -12.48 9.06
C THR A 61 7.29 -13.65 8.15
N GLU A 62 7.68 -14.79 8.75
CA GLU A 62 7.95 -15.99 7.96
C GLU A 62 6.72 -16.45 7.18
N ASN A 63 5.54 -16.27 7.77
CA ASN A 63 4.34 -16.88 7.22
C ASN A 63 3.35 -15.89 6.63
N GLU A 64 3.48 -14.61 6.92
CA GLU A 64 2.46 -13.68 6.45
C GLU A 64 2.99 -12.27 6.21
N ILE A 65 2.22 -11.55 5.41
CA ILE A 65 2.40 -10.12 5.16
C ILE A 65 1.16 -9.46 5.74
N PHE A 66 1.33 -8.60 6.74
CA PHE A 66 0.20 -7.93 7.38
C PHE A 66 0.17 -6.46 6.98
N LEU A 67 -0.92 -6.05 6.30
CA LEU A 67 -1.09 -4.69 5.83
C LEU A 67 -1.51 -3.80 7.00
N LYS A 68 -0.74 -2.74 7.25
CA LYS A 68 -0.95 -1.88 8.41
C LYS A 68 -1.96 -0.77 8.15
N THR A 69 -1.85 -0.12 6.99
CA THR A 69 -2.73 0.97 6.63
C THR A 69 -2.60 1.21 5.13
N LEU A 70 -3.31 2.21 4.61
CA LEU A 70 -3.11 2.65 3.23
C LEU A 70 -3.45 4.13 3.15
N TYR A 71 -2.79 4.83 2.24
CA TYR A 71 -3.07 6.24 2.03
C TYR A 71 -2.61 6.66 0.63
N PRO A 72 -3.28 7.66 0.03
CA PRO A 72 -2.83 8.16 -1.26
C PRO A 72 -1.61 9.05 -1.08
N SER A 73 -0.68 9.01 -2.03
CA SER A 73 0.55 9.79 -1.95
C SER A 73 0.69 10.69 -3.16
N ARG A 74 0.63 12.00 -2.93
CA ARG A 74 0.85 12.98 -3.99
C ARG A 74 2.29 12.91 -4.48
N SER A 75 3.23 12.78 -3.56
CA SER A 75 4.65 12.73 -3.89
C SER A 75 4.99 11.55 -4.80
N TYR A 76 4.56 10.35 -4.42
CA TYR A 76 4.81 9.17 -5.25
C TYR A 76 4.06 9.24 -6.58
N THR A 77 2.86 9.82 -6.58
CA THR A 77 2.11 9.98 -7.82
C THR A 77 2.88 10.85 -8.80
N LYS A 78 3.47 11.95 -8.32
CA LYS A 78 4.28 12.81 -9.16
C LYS A 78 5.52 12.08 -9.71
N GLN A 79 6.20 11.33 -8.83
CA GLN A 79 7.38 10.57 -9.26
C GLN A 79 7.01 9.54 -10.31
N TYR A 80 5.89 8.87 -10.13
CA TYR A 80 5.44 7.85 -11.06
C TYR A 80 5.14 8.46 -12.43
N LYS A 81 4.46 9.60 -12.45
CA LYS A 81 4.14 10.27 -13.71
C LYS A 81 5.38 10.78 -14.43
N ARG A 82 6.46 11.02 -13.70
CA ARG A 82 7.74 11.44 -14.29
C ARG A 82 8.63 10.23 -14.64
N GLY A 83 8.13 9.02 -14.49
CA GLY A 83 8.91 7.82 -14.78
C GLY A 83 9.99 7.50 -13.77
N LYS A 84 9.90 8.00 -12.54
CA LYS A 84 10.94 7.82 -11.53
C LYS A 84 10.70 6.64 -10.59
N ILE A 85 9.57 5.99 -10.71
CA ILE A 85 9.25 4.77 -9.95
C ILE A 85 9.14 3.63 -10.93
N LYS A 86 9.82 2.54 -10.62
CA LYS A 86 9.76 1.34 -11.46
C LYS A 86 9.09 0.20 -10.73
#